data_c48cd2a93f5a8428f09ed2262fcb2a44
#
_entry.id   c48cd2a93f5a8428f09ed2262fcb2a44
#
_cell.length_a   1.000
_cell.length_b   1.000
_cell.length_c   1.000
_cell.angle_alpha   90.00
_cell.angle_beta   90.00
_cell.angle_gamma   90.00
#
_symmetry.space_group_name_H-M   'P 1'
#
loop_
_entity.id
_entity.type
_entity.pdbx_description
1 polymer ?
#
loop_
_entity_poly.entity_id
_entity_poly.type
_entity_poly.pdbx_seq_one_letter_code
_entity_poly.pdbx_strand_id
1 'polypeptide(L)'
;MHHRTGDCRSWQTFNGLATGEARCGFFGKIVIAPDAQRTEAFQENHNILLSDTARVNSKPRLEIYADDVKCSHGATVGKLNEDEQFYMRSRGIPEEEAKVLQMISFVAPVLETIPEDATDGDLSRPAIAELVESAIRSFA
;
A
#
# COMPACT_ATOMS: atom_id res chain seq x y z
N MET A 1 -14.01 6.01 -2.52
CA MET A 1 -13.90 7.48 -2.79
C MET A 1 -15.02 7.88 -3.74
N HIS A 2 -15.65 9.06 -3.51
CA HIS A 2 -16.69 9.58 -4.41
C HIS A 2 -16.42 11.07 -4.67
N HIS A 3 -16.04 11.41 -5.89
CA HIS A 3 -15.87 12.78 -6.36
C HIS A 3 -17.18 13.30 -6.92
N ARG A 4 -17.73 14.36 -6.31
CA ARG A 4 -19.03 14.96 -6.66
C ARG A 4 -18.91 16.31 -7.36
N THR A 5 -17.74 16.95 -7.24
CA THR A 5 -17.41 18.25 -7.82
C THR A 5 -16.14 18.14 -8.67
N GLY A 6 -15.99 19.05 -9.63
CA GLY A 6 -14.80 19.12 -10.47
C GLY A 6 -13.54 19.58 -9.75
N ASP A 7 -12.41 19.55 -10.47
CA ASP A 7 -11.09 20.01 -10.04
C ASP A 7 -10.58 19.32 -8.76
N CYS A 8 -11.01 18.09 -8.51
CA CYS A 8 -10.60 17.29 -7.36
C CYS A 8 -9.40 16.39 -7.67
N ARG A 9 -8.60 16.10 -6.63
CA ARG A 9 -7.49 15.14 -6.73
C ARG A 9 -7.55 14.13 -5.59
N SER A 10 -7.24 12.87 -5.89
CA SER A 10 -7.08 11.83 -4.88
C SER A 10 -6.04 10.79 -5.29
N TRP A 11 -5.18 10.44 -4.34
CA TRP A 11 -4.27 9.30 -4.44
C TRP A 11 -4.56 8.37 -3.27
N GLN A 12 -4.83 7.12 -3.59
CA GLN A 12 -5.11 6.07 -2.61
C GLN A 12 -4.10 4.94 -2.79
N THR A 13 -3.23 4.76 -1.82
CA THR A 13 -2.22 3.69 -1.84
C THR A 13 -2.45 2.76 -0.66
N PHE A 14 -2.56 1.47 -0.96
CA PHE A 14 -2.76 0.41 0.02
C PHE A 14 -1.69 -0.67 -0.18
N ASN A 15 -0.80 -0.81 0.79
CA ASN A 15 0.21 -1.85 0.79
C ASN A 15 -0.12 -2.88 1.86
N GLY A 16 -0.24 -4.16 1.47
CA GLY A 16 -0.64 -5.24 2.36
C GLY A 16 0.43 -6.34 2.46
N LEU A 17 0.66 -6.82 3.68
CA LEU A 17 1.48 -8.00 3.95
C LEU A 17 0.57 -9.10 4.51
N ALA A 18 0.63 -10.30 3.94
CA ALA A 18 -0.19 -11.44 4.37
C ALA A 18 0.69 -12.67 4.65
N THR A 19 0.55 -13.24 5.85
CA THR A 19 1.33 -14.41 6.30
C THR A 19 0.43 -15.52 6.82
N GLY A 20 1.00 -16.70 7.06
CA GLY A 20 0.29 -17.86 7.58
C GLY A 20 -0.84 -18.30 6.64
N GLU A 21 -2.03 -18.52 7.17
CA GLU A 21 -3.24 -18.88 6.42
C GLU A 21 -4.17 -17.68 6.18
N ALA A 22 -3.64 -16.46 6.24
CA ALA A 22 -4.42 -15.24 6.11
C ALA A 22 -5.16 -15.17 4.76
N ARG A 23 -6.41 -14.72 4.79
CA ARG A 23 -7.23 -14.46 3.61
C ARG A 23 -7.69 -13.01 3.64
N CYS A 24 -7.09 -12.19 2.78
CA CYS A 24 -7.35 -10.77 2.72
C CYS A 24 -8.17 -10.42 1.48
N GLY A 25 -9.06 -9.44 1.62
CA GLY A 25 -9.84 -8.91 0.52
C GLY A 25 -9.73 -7.39 0.46
N PHE A 26 -9.37 -6.86 -0.71
CA PHE A 26 -9.43 -5.44 -1.00
C PHE A 26 -10.53 -5.15 -2.01
N PHE A 27 -11.46 -4.26 -1.66
CA PHE A 27 -12.55 -3.80 -2.53
C PHE A 27 -12.51 -2.28 -2.60
N GLY A 28 -11.72 -1.76 -3.51
CA GLY A 28 -11.58 -0.33 -3.74
C GLY A 28 -12.54 0.15 -4.81
N LYS A 29 -13.28 1.25 -4.55
CA LYS A 29 -14.16 1.86 -5.54
C LYS A 29 -13.95 3.37 -5.58
N ILE A 30 -13.69 3.90 -6.79
CA ILE A 30 -13.72 5.32 -7.09
C ILE A 30 -14.93 5.59 -7.99
N VAL A 31 -15.73 6.58 -7.61
CA VAL A 31 -16.87 7.05 -8.39
C VAL A 31 -16.63 8.51 -8.75
N ILE A 32 -16.71 8.84 -10.03
CA ILE A 32 -16.63 10.21 -10.55
C ILE A 32 -18.00 10.60 -11.09
N ALA A 33 -18.65 11.57 -10.45
CA ALA A 33 -19.96 12.07 -10.86
C ALA A 33 -19.88 12.84 -12.20
N PRO A 34 -20.98 13.02 -12.96
CA PRO A 34 -20.98 13.73 -14.24
C PRO A 34 -20.40 15.15 -14.17
N ASP A 35 -20.64 15.87 -13.08
CA ASP A 35 -20.17 17.24 -12.90
C ASP A 35 -18.74 17.32 -12.33
N ALA A 36 -18.13 16.18 -11.99
CA ALA A 36 -16.77 16.11 -11.43
C ALA A 36 -15.68 16.15 -12.51
N GLN A 37 -15.80 17.09 -13.44
CA GLN A 37 -14.81 17.30 -14.52
C GLN A 37 -13.46 17.74 -13.97
N ARG A 38 -12.37 17.47 -14.72
CA ARG A 38 -10.97 17.75 -14.39
C ARG A 38 -10.51 17.09 -13.08
N THR A 39 -11.13 15.98 -12.70
CA THR A 39 -10.73 15.18 -11.55
C THR A 39 -9.57 14.26 -11.91
N GLU A 40 -8.58 14.20 -11.02
CA GLU A 40 -7.46 13.24 -11.07
C GLU A 40 -7.61 12.26 -9.89
N ALA A 41 -7.83 10.97 -10.18
CA ALA A 41 -8.07 9.98 -9.14
C ALA A 41 -7.31 8.67 -9.41
N PHE A 42 -6.41 8.32 -8.49
CA PHE A 42 -5.54 7.16 -8.61
C PHE A 42 -5.72 6.24 -7.41
N GLN A 43 -5.78 4.93 -7.67
CA GLN A 43 -5.88 3.92 -6.62
C GLN A 43 -4.90 2.79 -6.90
N GLU A 44 -4.05 2.50 -5.94
CA GLU A 44 -3.07 1.42 -6.01
C GLU A 44 -3.22 0.49 -4.82
N ASN A 45 -3.17 -0.82 -5.08
CA ASN A 45 -3.18 -1.84 -4.07
C ASN A 45 -2.09 -2.87 -4.35
N HIS A 46 -1.03 -2.82 -3.58
CA HIS A 46 0.10 -3.74 -3.69
C HIS A 46 0.11 -4.69 -2.48
N ASN A 47 0.31 -5.97 -2.75
CA ASN A 47 0.29 -6.97 -1.69
C ASN A 47 1.47 -7.93 -1.84
N ILE A 48 2.08 -8.30 -0.71
CA ILE A 48 3.11 -9.32 -0.63
C ILE A 48 2.60 -10.49 0.20
N LEU A 49 2.71 -11.69 -0.35
CA LEU A 49 2.46 -12.94 0.35
C LEU A 49 3.76 -13.43 0.98
N LEU A 50 3.76 -13.57 2.29
CA LEU A 50 4.89 -14.04 3.09
C LEU A 50 4.86 -15.55 3.31
N SER A 51 3.77 -16.22 2.92
CA SER A 51 3.60 -17.67 2.99
C SER A 51 2.86 -18.20 1.77
N ASP A 52 3.04 -19.49 1.47
CA ASP A 52 2.36 -20.14 0.34
C ASP A 52 0.86 -20.38 0.57
N THR A 53 0.44 -20.32 1.82
CA THR A 53 -0.97 -20.53 2.25
C THR A 53 -1.77 -19.24 2.28
N ALA A 54 -1.12 -18.08 2.42
CA ALA A 54 -1.77 -16.77 2.39
C ALA A 54 -2.44 -16.50 1.02
N ARG A 55 -3.56 -15.80 1.05
CA ARG A 55 -4.32 -15.41 -0.14
C ARG A 55 -4.77 -13.97 -0.05
N VAL A 56 -4.63 -13.24 -1.16
CA VAL A 56 -5.16 -11.88 -1.31
C VAL A 56 -6.06 -11.83 -2.55
N ASN A 57 -7.24 -11.25 -2.39
CA ASN A 57 -8.18 -10.98 -3.48
C ASN A 57 -8.36 -9.47 -3.59
N SER A 58 -7.78 -8.87 -4.61
CA SER A 58 -7.87 -7.42 -4.86
C SER A 58 -8.86 -7.15 -6.00
N LYS A 59 -9.84 -6.28 -5.76
CA LYS A 59 -10.87 -5.87 -6.72
C LYS A 59 -11.02 -4.35 -6.73
N PRO A 60 -10.08 -3.61 -7.32
CA PRO A 60 -10.28 -2.19 -7.56
C PRO A 60 -11.32 -1.96 -8.67
N ARG A 61 -12.13 -0.90 -8.54
CA ARG A 61 -13.18 -0.53 -9.50
C ARG A 61 -13.21 0.99 -9.72
N LEU A 62 -13.38 1.37 -10.98
CA LEU A 62 -13.66 2.74 -11.40
C LEU A 62 -15.07 2.82 -12.00
N GLU A 63 -15.87 3.80 -11.55
CA GLU A 63 -17.15 4.18 -12.16
C GLU A 63 -17.05 5.66 -12.54
N ILE A 64 -16.87 5.93 -13.82
CA ILE A 64 -16.58 7.26 -14.34
C ILE A 64 -17.74 7.72 -15.19
N TYR A 65 -18.37 8.83 -14.79
CA TYR A 65 -19.50 9.46 -15.47
C TYR A 65 -19.17 10.86 -16.02
N ALA A 66 -17.91 11.30 -15.90
CA ALA A 66 -17.39 12.55 -16.45
C ALA A 66 -16.41 12.25 -17.61
N ASP A 67 -16.28 13.17 -18.56
CA ASP A 67 -15.52 12.96 -19.79
C ASP A 67 -14.07 13.47 -19.68
N ASP A 68 -13.86 14.59 -18.99
CA ASP A 68 -12.54 15.22 -18.83
C ASP A 68 -11.93 14.85 -17.46
N VAL A 69 -11.36 13.66 -17.35
CA VAL A 69 -10.76 13.18 -16.11
C VAL A 69 -9.51 12.33 -16.38
N LYS A 70 -8.64 12.21 -15.37
CA LYS A 70 -7.50 11.29 -15.34
C LYS A 70 -7.67 10.32 -14.17
N CYS A 71 -8.07 9.10 -14.47
CA CYS A 71 -8.30 8.10 -13.45
C CYS A 71 -7.61 6.79 -13.81
N SER A 72 -6.97 6.18 -12.83
CA SER A 72 -6.42 4.84 -12.99
C SER A 72 -6.48 4.04 -11.68
N HIS A 73 -6.40 2.73 -11.83
CA HIS A 73 -6.17 1.84 -10.71
C HIS A 73 -5.14 0.77 -11.07
N GLY A 74 -4.42 0.28 -10.05
CA GLY A 74 -3.50 -0.82 -10.15
C GLY A 74 -3.67 -1.78 -9.00
N ALA A 75 -3.39 -3.07 -9.24
CA ALA A 75 -3.32 -4.06 -8.19
C ALA A 75 -2.23 -5.08 -8.50
N THR A 76 -1.43 -5.40 -7.50
CA THR A 76 -0.41 -6.45 -7.59
C THR A 76 -0.47 -7.37 -6.38
N VAL A 77 -0.14 -8.64 -6.61
CA VAL A 77 0.10 -9.62 -5.56
C VAL A 77 1.38 -10.34 -5.91
N GLY A 78 2.37 -10.25 -5.04
CA GLY A 78 3.70 -10.83 -5.25
C GLY A 78 4.24 -11.50 -4.00
N LYS A 79 5.52 -11.87 -4.05
CA LYS A 79 6.32 -12.38 -2.94
C LYS A 79 7.52 -11.47 -2.72
N LEU A 80 8.23 -11.65 -1.60
CA LEU A 80 9.52 -11.01 -1.37
C LEU A 80 10.52 -11.42 -2.45
N ASN A 81 11.42 -10.51 -2.80
CA ASN A 81 12.42 -10.72 -3.83
C ASN A 81 13.57 -11.60 -3.32
N GLU A 82 13.72 -12.80 -3.87
CA GLU A 82 14.73 -13.76 -3.45
C GLU A 82 16.15 -13.30 -3.81
N ASP A 83 16.35 -12.60 -4.93
CA ASP A 83 17.67 -12.09 -5.34
C ASP A 83 18.15 -10.98 -4.38
N GLU A 84 17.26 -10.11 -3.94
CA GLU A 84 17.56 -9.10 -2.93
C GLU A 84 17.91 -9.74 -1.58
N GLN A 85 17.16 -10.77 -1.16
CA GLN A 85 17.49 -11.53 0.04
C GLN A 85 18.86 -12.20 -0.06
N PHE A 86 19.13 -12.84 -1.19
CA PHE A 86 20.43 -13.45 -1.44
C PHE A 86 21.57 -12.42 -1.36
N TYR A 87 21.37 -11.24 -1.98
CA TYR A 87 22.36 -10.16 -1.92
C TYR A 87 22.61 -9.69 -0.48
N MET A 88 21.56 -9.44 0.30
CA MET A 88 21.68 -9.02 1.70
C MET A 88 22.38 -10.09 2.55
N ARG A 89 22.05 -11.36 2.37
CA ARG A 89 22.68 -12.49 3.06
C ARG A 89 24.16 -12.62 2.70
N SER A 90 24.53 -12.39 1.44
CA SER A 90 25.94 -12.40 1.00
C SER A 90 26.78 -11.30 1.65
N ARG A 91 26.13 -10.27 2.19
CA ARG A 91 26.75 -9.17 2.96
C ARG A 91 26.68 -9.38 4.47
N GLY A 92 26.26 -10.56 4.93
CA GLY A 92 26.23 -10.92 6.34
C GLY A 92 24.94 -10.54 7.08
N ILE A 93 23.89 -10.09 6.38
CA ILE A 93 22.60 -9.85 7.01
C ILE A 93 21.89 -11.20 7.20
N PRO A 94 21.43 -11.54 8.41
CA PRO A 94 20.67 -12.76 8.66
C PRO A 94 19.39 -12.82 7.81
N GLU A 95 18.94 -14.03 7.45
CA GLU A 95 17.78 -14.21 6.57
C GLU A 95 16.52 -13.54 7.10
N GLU A 96 16.23 -13.70 8.38
CA GLU A 96 15.05 -13.09 9.00
C GLU A 96 15.11 -11.55 8.96
N GLU A 97 16.28 -10.97 9.23
CA GLU A 97 16.46 -9.53 9.14
C GLU A 97 16.35 -9.02 7.68
N ALA A 98 16.84 -9.78 6.71
CA ALA A 98 16.68 -9.44 5.29
C ALA A 98 15.21 -9.41 4.88
N LYS A 99 14.37 -10.33 5.37
CA LYS A 99 12.92 -10.33 5.15
C LYS A 99 12.27 -9.11 5.79
N VAL A 100 12.61 -8.81 7.04
CA VAL A 100 12.11 -7.64 7.77
C VAL A 100 12.43 -6.36 7.03
N LEU A 101 13.66 -6.18 6.57
CA LEU A 101 14.09 -4.99 5.82
C LEU A 101 13.30 -4.83 4.51
N GLN A 102 13.04 -5.91 3.79
CA GLN A 102 12.21 -5.85 2.57
C GLN A 102 10.75 -5.47 2.90
N MET A 103 10.17 -6.01 3.97
CA MET A 103 8.82 -5.65 4.38
C MET A 103 8.71 -4.17 4.79
N ILE A 104 9.69 -3.67 5.55
CA ILE A 104 9.76 -2.24 5.93
C ILE A 104 9.89 -1.38 4.66
N SER A 105 10.79 -1.72 3.75
CA SER A 105 10.98 -1.01 2.48
C SER A 105 9.71 -0.99 1.63
N PHE A 106 8.94 -2.06 1.64
CA PHE A 106 7.67 -2.15 0.90
C PHE A 106 6.58 -1.22 1.45
N VAL A 107 6.54 -0.99 2.75
CA VAL A 107 5.54 -0.11 3.38
C VAL A 107 6.01 1.35 3.51
N ALA A 108 7.32 1.60 3.46
CA ALA A 108 7.91 2.92 3.62
C ALA A 108 7.31 4.01 2.71
N PRO A 109 7.04 3.78 1.41
CA PRO A 109 6.46 4.80 0.53
C PRO A 109 5.09 5.31 1.01
N VAL A 110 4.31 4.46 1.69
CA VAL A 110 3.02 4.88 2.26
C VAL A 110 3.26 5.79 3.47
N LEU A 111 4.23 5.48 4.31
CA LEU A 111 4.59 6.30 5.47
C LEU A 111 5.17 7.66 5.05
N GLU A 112 5.90 7.72 3.94
CA GLU A 112 6.46 8.94 3.40
C GLU A 112 5.41 9.93 2.89
N THR A 113 4.18 9.49 2.63
CA THR A 113 3.07 10.39 2.30
C THR A 113 2.55 11.19 3.49
N ILE A 114 2.90 10.79 4.71
CA ILE A 114 2.54 11.53 5.93
C ILE A 114 3.49 12.73 6.05
N PRO A 115 2.98 13.98 6.12
CA PRO A 115 3.83 15.14 6.31
C PRO A 115 4.69 15.03 7.59
N GLU A 116 5.93 15.53 7.53
CA GLU A 116 6.85 15.46 8.70
C GLU A 116 6.36 16.30 9.88
N ASP A 117 5.64 17.36 9.59
CA ASP A 117 5.03 18.28 10.55
C ASP A 117 3.61 17.85 10.97
N ALA A 118 3.13 16.70 10.51
CA ALA A 118 1.88 16.14 10.98
C ALA A 118 2.03 15.73 12.45
N THR A 119 1.65 16.65 13.33
CA THR A 119 1.70 16.51 14.79
C THR A 119 0.28 16.54 15.32
N ASP A 120 -0.45 15.45 15.20
CA ASP A 120 -1.72 15.31 15.90
C ASP A 120 -1.50 14.31 17.05
N GLY A 121 -1.00 14.84 18.19
CA GLY A 121 -0.71 14.05 19.37
C GLY A 121 0.33 12.95 19.13
N ASP A 122 -0.01 11.71 19.51
CA ASP A 122 0.85 10.53 19.38
C ASP A 122 0.94 9.96 17.94
N LEU A 123 0.33 10.62 16.95
CA LEU A 123 0.27 10.16 15.54
C LEU A 123 1.29 10.87 14.66
N SER A 124 2.45 11.24 15.17
CA SER A 124 3.55 11.73 14.34
C SER A 124 4.07 10.64 13.39
N ARG A 125 4.58 11.05 12.22
CA ARG A 125 5.16 10.10 11.23
C ARG A 125 6.19 9.14 11.85
N PRO A 126 7.13 9.58 12.70
CA PRO A 126 8.06 8.66 13.39
C PRO A 126 7.37 7.65 14.31
N ALA A 127 6.36 8.06 15.06
CA ALA A 127 5.63 7.16 15.96
C ALA A 127 4.85 6.10 15.19
N ILE A 128 4.21 6.46 14.07
CA ILE A 128 3.53 5.52 13.18
C ILE A 128 4.53 4.56 12.55
N ALA A 129 5.69 5.04 12.10
CA ALA A 129 6.73 4.20 11.53
C ALA A 129 7.25 3.15 12.53
N GLU A 130 7.47 3.55 13.79
CA GLU A 130 7.89 2.65 14.87
C GLU A 130 6.82 1.57 15.16
N LEU A 131 5.54 1.95 15.21
CA LEU A 131 4.43 1.01 15.38
C LEU A 131 4.37 -0.01 14.22
N VAL A 132 4.53 0.45 12.99
CA VAL A 132 4.51 -0.41 11.80
C VAL A 132 5.72 -1.36 11.81
N GLU A 133 6.92 -0.87 12.12
CA GLU A 133 8.12 -1.70 12.24
C GLU A 133 7.95 -2.76 13.34
N SER A 134 7.47 -2.36 14.51
CA SER A 134 7.20 -3.27 15.62
C SER A 134 6.19 -4.36 15.22
N ALA A 135 5.13 -4.00 14.51
CA ALA A 135 4.15 -4.96 14.00
C ALA A 135 4.78 -5.94 13.00
N ILE A 136 5.59 -5.46 12.05
CA ILE A 136 6.30 -6.29 11.07
C ILE A 136 7.21 -7.31 11.78
N ARG A 137 8.00 -6.85 12.76
CA ARG A 137 8.91 -7.73 13.53
C ARG A 137 8.20 -8.78 14.36
N SER A 138 6.92 -8.56 14.71
CA SER A 138 6.14 -9.51 15.52
C SER A 138 5.66 -10.74 14.76
N PHE A 139 5.65 -10.72 13.42
CA PHE A 139 5.19 -11.83 12.57
C PHE A 139 6.22 -12.26 11.51
N ALA A 140 7.41 -11.71 11.55
CA ALA A 140 8.51 -12.04 10.65
C ALA A 140 9.24 -13.33 11.03
#